data_7b93860df6088bdbc7dbab5185497466
#
_entry.id   7b93860df6088bdbc7dbab5185497466
#
_cell.length_a   1.000
_cell.length_b   1.000
_cell.length_c   1.000
_cell.angle_alpha   90.00
_cell.angle_beta   90.00
_cell.angle_gamma   90.00
#
_symmetry.space_group_name_H-M   'P 1'
#
loop_
_entity.id
_entity.type
_entity.pdbx_description
1 polymer ?
#
loop_
_entity_poly.entity_id
_entity_poly.type
_entity_poly.pdbx_seq_one_letter_code
_entity_poly.pdbx_strand_id
1 'polypeptide(L)'
;MILESIVVIGFAILLDLFFGDPRNRFHPTAWIGNLIGTITTRMKNENNTLEKFGGIFIVLIPVSVSCVLLAGLQFSITLINFELLSIVFSVILFAILFKLTIAIRGMQTHALDILDAIQKDDLILARKNLSMIVKRNTKNLDKKHILSGTLESLSENIVDGITGPMFYFALFGLPGAFAYRIVNTADSMVGYKTEMFKNLGWFGANCDNVLNYIPSRLTGLTMVLGSMMLGHDWRNCYAIFKRDGKKTDSPNAGYPMAALAGALGTKLEKIEHYSLGTNNQEITSQKVKEAITLMKVTSLLFFGIVSIPIILFISLLESILIA
;
A
#
# COMPACT_ATOMS: atom_id res chain seq x y z
N MET A 1 2.26 -19.82 17.22
CA MET A 1 2.64 -19.14 15.94
C MET A 1 1.43 -18.77 15.06
N ILE A 2 0.55 -19.70 14.63
CA ILE A 2 -0.59 -19.38 13.74
C ILE A 2 -1.51 -18.33 14.35
N LEU A 3 -2.04 -18.63 15.53
CA LEU A 3 -2.97 -17.72 16.21
C LEU A 3 -2.34 -16.36 16.49
N GLU A 4 -1.07 -16.33 16.85
CA GLU A 4 -0.32 -15.10 17.09
C GLU A 4 -0.25 -14.22 15.83
N SER A 5 0.09 -14.81 14.66
CA SER A 5 0.15 -14.05 13.39
C SER A 5 -1.20 -13.47 13.00
N ILE A 6 -2.30 -14.23 13.18
CA ILE A 6 -3.65 -13.75 12.92
C ILE A 6 -4.01 -12.60 13.88
N VAL A 7 -3.72 -12.76 15.18
CA VAL A 7 -3.98 -11.75 16.21
C VAL A 7 -3.15 -10.49 15.95
N VAL A 8 -1.88 -10.63 15.52
CA VAL A 8 -1.00 -9.51 15.17
C VAL A 8 -1.62 -8.65 14.06
N ILE A 9 -2.07 -9.26 12.95
CA ILE A 9 -2.71 -8.48 11.86
C ILE A 9 -4.00 -7.82 12.34
N GLY A 10 -4.88 -8.58 13.00
CA GLY A 10 -6.16 -8.04 13.49
C GLY A 10 -5.97 -6.88 14.47
N PHE A 11 -5.04 -7.03 15.41
CA PHE A 11 -4.73 -5.98 16.38
C PHE A 11 -4.06 -4.77 15.73
N ALA A 12 -3.17 -4.96 14.76
CA ALA A 12 -2.55 -3.87 14.00
C ALA A 12 -3.59 -3.06 13.21
N ILE A 13 -4.58 -3.71 12.58
CA ILE A 13 -5.69 -3.02 11.90
C ILE A 13 -6.47 -2.16 12.90
N LEU A 14 -6.80 -2.70 14.06
CA LEU A 14 -7.49 -1.94 15.11
C LEU A 14 -6.65 -0.75 15.57
N LEU A 15 -5.36 -0.96 15.87
CA LEU A 15 -4.45 0.12 16.26
C LEU A 15 -4.38 1.22 15.19
N ASP A 16 -4.33 0.85 13.90
CA ASP A 16 -4.28 1.84 12.83
C ASP A 16 -5.59 2.63 12.73
N LEU A 17 -6.73 1.97 12.79
CA LEU A 17 -8.04 2.63 12.75
C LEU A 17 -8.26 3.60 13.92
N PHE A 18 -7.76 3.27 15.12
CA PHE A 18 -7.95 4.11 16.31
C PHE A 18 -6.91 5.22 16.45
N PHE A 19 -5.64 4.94 16.20
CA PHE A 19 -4.54 5.85 16.47
C PHE A 19 -3.96 6.52 15.22
N GLY A 20 -4.05 5.86 14.05
CA GLY A 20 -3.41 6.33 12.80
C GLY A 20 -1.89 6.32 12.88
N ASP A 21 -1.23 7.02 11.97
CA ASP A 21 0.23 7.05 11.88
C ASP A 21 0.87 7.98 12.92
N PRO A 22 2.01 7.58 13.49
CA PRO A 22 2.78 8.49 14.33
C PRO A 22 3.35 9.63 13.48
N ARG A 23 3.78 10.71 14.15
CA ARG A 23 4.48 11.81 13.47
C ARG A 23 5.69 11.28 12.71
N ASN A 24 6.00 11.84 11.52
CA ASN A 24 7.11 11.41 10.65
C ASN A 24 8.44 11.19 11.38
N ARG A 25 8.73 11.98 12.43
CA ARG A 25 9.94 11.82 13.24
C ARG A 25 10.09 10.43 13.86
N PHE A 26 8.97 9.77 14.18
CA PHE A 26 8.93 8.46 14.84
C PHE A 26 8.46 7.34 13.90
N HIS A 27 8.27 7.64 12.62
CA HIS A 27 7.76 6.67 11.67
C HIS A 27 8.91 5.92 10.97
N PRO A 28 9.00 4.58 11.08
CA PRO A 28 10.07 3.81 10.44
C PRO A 28 10.16 4.02 8.92
N THR A 29 9.03 4.18 8.23
CA THR A 29 9.03 4.47 6.80
C THR A 29 9.74 5.78 6.47
N ALA A 30 9.65 6.80 7.33
CA ALA A 30 10.41 8.03 7.14
C ALA A 30 11.92 7.82 7.36
N TRP A 31 12.32 6.97 8.30
CA TRP A 31 13.74 6.60 8.50
C TRP A 31 14.26 5.79 7.32
N ILE A 32 13.47 4.85 6.82
CA ILE A 32 13.77 4.10 5.59
C ILE A 32 13.92 5.05 4.40
N GLY A 33 13.01 6.00 4.24
CA GLY A 33 13.11 7.03 3.20
C GLY A 33 14.39 7.86 3.30
N ASN A 34 14.77 8.30 4.49
CA ASN A 34 16.03 9.02 4.72
C ASN A 34 17.26 8.17 4.37
N LEU A 35 17.24 6.89 4.73
CA LEU A 35 18.31 5.94 4.39
C LEU A 35 18.42 5.76 2.87
N ILE A 36 17.29 5.52 2.20
CA ILE A 36 17.20 5.42 0.74
C ILE A 36 17.74 6.69 0.09
N GLY A 37 17.33 7.88 0.54
CA GLY A 37 17.84 9.16 0.02
C GLY A 37 19.34 9.31 0.18
N THR A 38 19.88 8.92 1.35
CA THR A 38 21.34 8.96 1.61
C THR A 38 22.12 8.00 0.71
N ILE A 39 21.62 6.78 0.50
CA ILE A 39 22.25 5.81 -0.39
C ILE A 39 22.16 6.32 -1.83
N THR A 40 21.01 6.84 -2.25
CA THR A 40 20.81 7.37 -3.62
C THR A 40 21.82 8.44 -3.97
N THR A 41 22.05 9.40 -3.08
CA THR A 41 23.03 10.48 -3.32
C THR A 41 24.47 9.96 -3.44
N ARG A 42 24.82 8.91 -2.69
CA ARG A 42 26.16 8.29 -2.74
C ARG A 42 26.37 7.37 -3.95
N MET A 43 25.29 6.79 -4.48
CA MET A 43 25.33 5.86 -5.62
C MET A 43 25.18 6.55 -6.97
N LYS A 44 24.97 7.87 -6.99
CA LYS A 44 24.94 8.66 -8.22
C LYS A 44 26.31 8.59 -8.90
N ASN A 45 26.33 8.21 -10.20
CA ASN A 45 27.55 8.01 -10.96
C ASN A 45 27.36 8.42 -12.42
N GLU A 46 28.43 8.92 -13.06
CA GLU A 46 28.38 9.24 -14.50
C GLU A 46 28.34 7.97 -15.37
N ASN A 47 28.89 6.87 -14.87
CA ASN A 47 28.81 5.57 -15.55
C ASN A 47 27.44 4.91 -15.28
N ASN A 48 26.62 4.81 -16.33
CA ASN A 48 25.29 4.22 -16.28
C ASN A 48 25.25 2.80 -15.71
N THR A 49 26.27 1.99 -15.93
CA THR A 49 26.33 0.61 -15.42
C THR A 49 26.57 0.59 -13.92
N LEU A 50 27.51 1.40 -13.42
CA LEU A 50 27.77 1.54 -11.98
C LEU A 50 26.56 2.12 -11.27
N GLU A 51 25.88 3.10 -11.88
CA GLU A 51 24.66 3.69 -11.35
C GLU A 51 23.53 2.66 -11.26
N LYS A 52 23.38 1.76 -12.23
CA LYS A 52 22.41 0.64 -12.15
C LYS A 52 22.73 -0.33 -11.02
N PHE A 53 24.01 -0.67 -10.81
CA PHE A 53 24.40 -1.47 -9.64
C PHE A 53 24.11 -0.72 -8.33
N GLY A 54 24.32 0.59 -8.29
CA GLY A 54 23.89 1.44 -7.18
C GLY A 54 22.40 1.31 -6.86
N GLY A 55 21.57 1.20 -7.89
CA GLY A 55 20.12 0.97 -7.74
C GLY A 55 19.75 -0.32 -6.99
N ILE A 56 20.56 -1.38 -7.14
CA ILE A 56 20.38 -2.62 -6.38
C ILE A 56 20.60 -2.37 -4.88
N PHE A 57 21.68 -1.64 -4.54
CA PHE A 57 22.02 -1.34 -3.14
C PHE A 57 20.99 -0.43 -2.45
N ILE A 58 20.33 0.47 -3.20
CA ILE A 58 19.23 1.31 -2.68
C ILE A 58 18.10 0.46 -2.07
N VAL A 59 17.87 -0.74 -2.60
CA VAL A 59 16.85 -1.67 -2.09
C VAL A 59 17.45 -2.67 -1.11
N LEU A 60 18.54 -3.34 -1.49
CA LEU A 60 19.07 -4.47 -0.70
C LEU A 60 19.60 -4.05 0.66
N ILE A 61 20.26 -2.89 0.78
CA ILE A 61 20.80 -2.45 2.07
C ILE A 61 19.69 -2.20 3.09
N PRO A 62 18.63 -1.38 2.82
CA PRO A 62 17.56 -1.18 3.78
C PRO A 62 16.80 -2.47 4.10
N VAL A 63 16.57 -3.36 3.12
CA VAL A 63 15.91 -4.67 3.34
C VAL A 63 16.76 -5.52 4.27
N SER A 64 18.06 -5.69 3.99
CA SER A 64 18.97 -6.51 4.82
C SER A 64 19.06 -5.96 6.25
N VAL A 65 19.23 -4.66 6.41
CA VAL A 65 19.27 -4.02 7.74
C VAL A 65 17.98 -4.27 8.50
N SER A 66 16.82 -4.10 7.87
CA SER A 66 15.53 -4.35 8.52
C SER A 66 15.36 -5.81 8.89
N CYS A 67 15.71 -6.76 8.01
CA CYS A 67 15.62 -8.19 8.30
C CYS A 67 16.52 -8.59 9.47
N VAL A 68 17.77 -8.09 9.52
CA VAL A 68 18.70 -8.37 10.62
C VAL A 68 18.17 -7.83 11.95
N LEU A 69 17.66 -6.58 11.95
CA LEU A 69 17.10 -5.97 13.16
C LEU A 69 15.86 -6.74 13.66
N LEU A 70 14.96 -7.13 12.75
CA LEU A 70 13.77 -7.89 13.11
C LEU A 70 14.08 -9.32 13.56
N ALA A 71 15.05 -9.98 12.92
CA ALA A 71 15.52 -11.30 13.36
C ALA A 71 16.19 -11.23 14.73
N GLY A 72 17.03 -10.21 14.99
CA GLY A 72 17.63 -9.97 16.30
C GLY A 72 16.57 -9.69 17.37
N LEU A 73 15.54 -8.92 17.05
CA LEU A 73 14.42 -8.66 17.95
C LEU A 73 13.66 -9.96 18.26
N GLN A 74 13.33 -10.75 17.26
CA GLN A 74 12.65 -12.03 17.43
C GLN A 74 13.47 -12.98 18.28
N PHE A 75 14.77 -13.09 18.03
CA PHE A 75 15.69 -13.89 18.84
C PHE A 75 15.72 -13.39 20.30
N SER A 76 15.76 -12.08 20.53
CA SER A 76 15.76 -11.53 21.89
C SER A 76 14.51 -11.90 22.69
N ILE A 77 13.36 -12.03 22.02
CA ILE A 77 12.11 -12.45 22.66
C ILE A 77 12.17 -13.91 23.10
N THR A 78 12.85 -14.80 22.35
CA THR A 78 13.00 -16.21 22.71
C THR A 78 13.83 -16.41 24.00
N LEU A 79 14.60 -15.41 24.43
CA LEU A 79 15.35 -15.44 25.69
C LEU A 79 14.49 -15.17 26.92
N ILE A 80 13.22 -14.79 26.75
CA ILE A 80 12.29 -14.58 27.86
C ILE A 80 11.82 -15.94 28.38
N ASN A 81 12.20 -16.28 29.61
CA ASN A 81 11.92 -17.58 30.21
C ASN A 81 10.45 -17.87 30.56
N PHE A 82 9.60 -16.84 30.58
CA PHE A 82 8.16 -16.95 30.87
C PHE A 82 7.37 -17.02 29.57
N GLU A 83 6.89 -18.21 29.20
CA GLU A 83 6.22 -18.47 27.91
C GLU A 83 5.03 -17.53 27.66
N LEU A 84 4.10 -17.41 28.61
CA LEU A 84 2.94 -16.53 28.47
C LEU A 84 3.34 -15.06 28.29
N LEU A 85 4.33 -14.59 29.04
CA LEU A 85 4.83 -13.21 28.92
C LEU A 85 5.50 -12.99 27.56
N SER A 86 6.28 -13.95 27.10
CA SER A 86 6.94 -13.92 25.78
C SER A 86 5.90 -13.81 24.65
N ILE A 87 4.85 -14.63 24.67
CA ILE A 87 3.77 -14.62 23.68
C ILE A 87 3.04 -13.27 23.70
N VAL A 88 2.58 -12.80 24.85
CA VAL A 88 1.84 -11.54 24.95
C VAL A 88 2.70 -10.37 24.51
N PHE A 89 3.95 -10.33 24.93
CA PHE A 89 4.88 -9.26 24.55
C PHE A 89 5.17 -9.28 23.04
N SER A 90 5.40 -10.47 22.45
CA SER A 90 5.64 -10.59 21.00
C SER A 90 4.44 -10.15 20.18
N VAL A 91 3.21 -10.56 20.55
CA VAL A 91 1.99 -10.18 19.84
C VAL A 91 1.79 -8.67 19.87
N ILE A 92 1.93 -8.03 21.04
CA ILE A 92 1.77 -6.57 21.16
C ILE A 92 2.84 -5.84 20.34
N LEU A 93 4.10 -6.21 20.51
CA LEU A 93 5.22 -5.59 19.82
C LEU A 93 5.12 -5.75 18.30
N PHE A 94 4.82 -6.97 17.82
CA PHE A 94 4.70 -7.23 16.39
C PHE A 94 3.46 -6.58 15.79
N ALA A 95 2.35 -6.45 16.53
CA ALA A 95 1.19 -5.69 16.09
C ALA A 95 1.51 -4.20 15.93
N ILE A 96 2.25 -3.62 16.89
CA ILE A 96 2.70 -2.23 16.80
C ILE A 96 3.65 -2.04 15.60
N LEU A 97 4.62 -2.92 15.41
CA LEU A 97 5.56 -2.84 14.28
C LEU A 97 4.87 -3.07 12.95
N PHE A 98 3.98 -4.05 12.84
CA PHE A 98 3.22 -4.29 11.62
C PHE A 98 2.27 -3.13 11.31
N LYS A 99 1.62 -2.54 12.30
CA LYS A 99 0.80 -1.32 12.15
C LYS A 99 1.57 -0.22 11.42
N LEU A 100 2.87 -0.07 11.66
CA LEU A 100 3.71 0.95 10.99
C LEU A 100 3.97 0.67 9.50
N THR A 101 3.52 -0.49 8.99
CA THR A 101 3.58 -0.82 7.56
C THR A 101 2.26 -0.59 6.84
N ILE A 102 1.15 -0.40 7.57
CA ILE A 102 -0.19 -0.16 7.00
C ILE A 102 -0.67 1.27 7.30
N ALA A 103 -1.57 1.80 6.48
CA ALA A 103 -1.98 3.22 6.54
C ALA A 103 -3.46 3.43 6.18
N ILE A 104 -4.40 2.67 6.80
CA ILE A 104 -5.85 2.80 6.52
C ILE A 104 -6.35 4.18 6.95
N ARG A 105 -6.04 4.57 8.20
CA ARG A 105 -6.46 5.87 8.74
C ARG A 105 -5.75 7.04 8.07
N GLY A 106 -4.45 6.89 7.78
CA GLY A 106 -3.68 7.93 7.08
C GLY A 106 -4.31 8.29 5.73
N MET A 107 -4.67 7.28 4.95
CA MET A 107 -5.33 7.46 3.66
C MET A 107 -6.73 8.07 3.78
N GLN A 108 -7.52 7.62 4.76
CA GLN A 108 -8.80 8.24 5.07
C GLN A 108 -8.63 9.73 5.39
N THR A 109 -7.66 10.08 6.23
CA THR A 109 -7.41 11.47 6.64
C THR A 109 -7.07 12.34 5.44
N HIS A 110 -6.11 11.93 4.60
CA HIS A 110 -5.76 12.67 3.38
C HIS A 110 -6.94 12.88 2.44
N ALA A 111 -7.77 11.84 2.22
CA ALA A 111 -8.95 11.97 1.38
C ALA A 111 -9.99 12.95 1.98
N LEU A 112 -10.19 12.90 3.31
CA LEU A 112 -11.12 13.81 4.00
C LEU A 112 -10.61 15.25 4.01
N ASP A 113 -9.30 15.49 4.15
CA ASP A 113 -8.71 16.84 4.09
C ASP A 113 -8.90 17.49 2.72
N ILE A 114 -8.85 16.69 1.64
CA ILE A 114 -9.16 17.17 0.29
C ILE A 114 -10.65 17.51 0.18
N LEU A 115 -11.53 16.65 0.71
CA LEU A 115 -12.98 16.89 0.69
C LEU A 115 -13.37 18.13 1.49
N ASP A 116 -12.78 18.36 2.65
CA ASP A 116 -13.02 19.54 3.48
C ASP A 116 -12.64 20.83 2.73
N ALA A 117 -11.48 20.86 2.07
CA ALA A 117 -11.06 21.97 1.23
C ALA A 117 -12.04 22.22 0.07
N ILE A 118 -12.52 21.15 -0.59
CA ILE A 118 -13.52 21.26 -1.67
C ILE A 118 -14.87 21.77 -1.16
N GLN A 119 -15.30 21.35 0.03
CA GLN A 119 -16.56 21.82 0.63
C GLN A 119 -16.51 23.30 1.03
N LYS A 120 -15.32 23.81 1.38
CA LYS A 120 -15.05 25.21 1.66
C LYS A 120 -14.79 26.04 0.40
N ASP A 121 -14.91 25.44 -0.78
CA ASP A 121 -14.60 26.03 -2.10
C ASP A 121 -13.15 26.52 -2.23
N ASP A 122 -12.24 25.99 -1.39
CA ASP A 122 -10.81 26.31 -1.42
C ASP A 122 -10.07 25.32 -2.34
N LEU A 123 -10.11 25.59 -3.65
CA LEU A 123 -9.43 24.78 -4.66
C LEU A 123 -7.89 24.85 -4.52
N ILE A 124 -7.35 25.93 -3.97
CA ILE A 124 -5.89 26.06 -3.77
C ILE A 124 -5.43 25.04 -2.71
N LEU A 125 -6.14 25.02 -1.59
CA LEU A 125 -5.86 24.06 -0.52
C LEU A 125 -6.13 22.60 -0.99
N ALA A 126 -7.22 22.37 -1.71
CA ALA A 126 -7.54 21.02 -2.25
C ALA A 126 -6.43 20.52 -3.19
N ARG A 127 -5.91 21.35 -4.08
CA ARG A 127 -4.77 21.01 -4.96
C ARG A 127 -3.50 20.74 -4.17
N LYS A 128 -3.22 21.54 -3.14
CA LYS A 128 -2.09 21.32 -2.25
C LYS A 128 -2.20 19.99 -1.51
N ASN A 129 -3.35 19.68 -0.94
CA ASN A 129 -3.58 18.41 -0.23
C ASN A 129 -3.45 17.23 -1.19
N LEU A 130 -4.03 17.32 -2.40
CA LEU A 130 -3.87 16.29 -3.43
C LEU A 130 -2.40 16.08 -3.83
N SER A 131 -1.61 17.16 -3.94
CA SER A 131 -0.18 17.04 -4.30
C SER A 131 0.67 16.26 -3.30
N MET A 132 0.18 16.04 -2.08
CA MET A 132 0.84 15.21 -1.07
C MET A 132 0.67 13.71 -1.31
N ILE A 133 -0.34 13.31 -2.11
CA ILE A 133 -0.68 11.90 -2.34
C ILE A 133 -0.64 11.47 -3.80
N VAL A 134 -0.37 12.39 -4.75
CA VAL A 134 -0.22 12.08 -6.17
C VAL A 134 1.09 12.65 -6.73
N LYS A 135 1.69 11.96 -7.68
CA LYS A 135 2.96 12.35 -8.32
C LYS A 135 2.79 13.34 -9.47
N ARG A 136 1.56 13.66 -9.90
CA ARG A 136 1.28 14.57 -11.03
C ARG A 136 1.19 16.04 -10.60
N ASN A 137 1.35 16.95 -11.57
CA ASN A 137 1.13 18.37 -11.34
C ASN A 137 -0.36 18.63 -11.04
N THR A 138 -0.63 19.22 -9.87
CA THR A 138 -2.00 19.48 -9.40
C THR A 138 -2.43 20.95 -9.58
N LYS A 139 -1.52 21.87 -9.99
CA LYS A 139 -1.72 23.32 -9.95
C LYS A 139 -2.95 23.82 -10.72
N ASN A 140 -3.28 23.15 -11.82
CA ASN A 140 -4.35 23.59 -12.73
C ASN A 140 -5.56 22.63 -12.76
N LEU A 141 -5.63 21.65 -11.84
CA LEU A 141 -6.74 20.71 -11.82
C LEU A 141 -8.03 21.40 -11.37
N ASP A 142 -9.13 21.15 -12.07
CA ASP A 142 -10.46 21.52 -11.63
C ASP A 142 -10.97 20.56 -10.52
N LYS A 143 -12.12 20.88 -9.96
CA LYS A 143 -12.75 20.08 -8.89
C LYS A 143 -12.94 18.63 -9.27
N LYS A 144 -13.36 18.35 -10.51
CA LYS A 144 -13.59 16.99 -11.02
C LYS A 144 -12.29 16.19 -11.04
N HIS A 145 -11.21 16.76 -11.57
CA HIS A 145 -9.91 16.09 -11.65
C HIS A 145 -9.21 15.96 -10.28
N ILE A 146 -9.49 16.88 -9.34
CA ILE A 146 -9.04 16.74 -7.94
C ILE A 146 -9.71 15.51 -7.32
N LEU A 147 -11.03 15.37 -7.45
CA LEU A 147 -11.77 14.21 -6.92
C LEU A 147 -11.36 12.90 -7.61
N SER A 148 -11.18 12.91 -8.95
CA SER A 148 -10.65 11.75 -9.69
C SER A 148 -9.29 11.33 -9.16
N GLY A 149 -8.36 12.28 -9.01
CA GLY A 149 -7.03 12.02 -8.46
C GLY A 149 -7.04 11.50 -7.03
N THR A 150 -8.00 11.94 -6.22
CA THR A 150 -8.19 11.42 -4.87
C THR A 150 -8.63 9.95 -4.89
N LEU A 151 -9.60 9.59 -5.74
CA LEU A 151 -10.06 8.21 -5.91
C LEU A 151 -8.97 7.30 -6.49
N GLU A 152 -8.21 7.80 -7.48
CA GLU A 152 -7.08 7.08 -8.06
C GLU A 152 -6.02 6.77 -7.00
N SER A 153 -5.58 7.79 -6.25
CA SER A 153 -4.60 7.63 -5.18
C SER A 153 -5.10 6.71 -4.08
N LEU A 154 -6.37 6.86 -3.65
CA LEU A 154 -6.97 6.01 -2.64
C LEU A 154 -6.94 4.52 -3.07
N SER A 155 -7.37 4.22 -4.31
CA SER A 155 -7.44 2.85 -4.81
C SER A 155 -6.07 2.21 -5.03
N GLU A 156 -5.09 2.94 -5.54
CA GLU A 156 -3.71 2.47 -5.70
C GLU A 156 -3.09 2.15 -4.34
N ASN A 157 -3.24 3.05 -3.38
CA ASN A 157 -2.69 2.89 -2.05
C ASN A 157 -3.38 1.81 -1.20
N ILE A 158 -4.59 1.32 -1.57
CA ILE A 158 -5.14 0.10 -0.93
C ILE A 158 -4.15 -1.07 -1.09
N VAL A 159 -3.50 -1.19 -2.25
CA VAL A 159 -2.47 -2.21 -2.46
C VAL A 159 -1.20 -1.81 -1.72
N ASP A 160 -0.65 -0.66 -2.02
CA ASP A 160 0.68 -0.23 -1.57
C ASP A 160 0.76 -0.02 -0.06
N GLY A 161 -0.30 0.50 0.53
CA GLY A 161 -0.36 0.88 1.94
C GLY A 161 -1.16 -0.08 2.83
N ILE A 162 -1.82 -1.13 2.31
CA ILE A 162 -2.64 -1.99 3.17
C ILE A 162 -2.49 -3.46 2.78
N THR A 163 -2.98 -3.87 1.62
CA THR A 163 -3.10 -5.30 1.26
C THR A 163 -1.77 -5.92 0.85
N GLY A 164 -0.86 -5.16 0.26
CA GLY A 164 0.51 -5.61 -0.02
C GLY A 164 1.27 -5.96 1.26
N PRO A 165 1.40 -5.06 2.24
CA PRO A 165 1.97 -5.40 3.54
C PRO A 165 1.32 -6.59 4.22
N MET A 166 -0.03 -6.70 4.19
CA MET A 166 -0.77 -7.84 4.75
C MET A 166 -0.43 -9.16 4.06
N PHE A 167 -0.33 -9.15 2.72
CA PHE A 167 0.01 -10.31 1.92
C PHE A 167 1.40 -10.84 2.25
N TYR A 168 2.40 -9.93 2.30
CA TYR A 168 3.77 -10.32 2.60
C TYR A 168 4.01 -10.64 4.07
N PHE A 169 3.22 -10.05 4.97
CA PHE A 169 3.20 -10.52 6.37
C PHE A 169 2.64 -11.95 6.47
N ALA A 170 1.58 -12.25 5.76
CA ALA A 170 0.99 -13.60 5.78
C ALA A 170 1.94 -14.69 5.26
N LEU A 171 2.82 -14.35 4.29
CA LEU A 171 3.81 -15.27 3.73
C LEU A 171 5.08 -15.39 4.57
N PHE A 172 5.63 -14.27 5.06
CA PHE A 172 6.97 -14.19 5.60
C PHE A 172 7.04 -13.45 6.96
N GLY A 173 5.90 -13.22 7.59
CA GLY A 173 5.82 -12.48 8.85
C GLY A 173 6.26 -11.02 8.72
N LEU A 174 6.69 -10.46 9.84
CA LEU A 174 7.11 -9.06 9.94
C LEU A 174 8.25 -8.68 8.97
N PRO A 175 9.30 -9.50 8.77
CA PRO A 175 10.34 -9.21 7.77
C PRO A 175 9.78 -9.05 6.36
N GLY A 176 8.82 -9.87 5.96
CA GLY A 176 8.17 -9.77 4.64
C GLY A 176 7.41 -8.47 4.46
N ALA A 177 6.62 -8.05 5.46
CA ALA A 177 5.90 -6.78 5.41
C ALA A 177 6.85 -5.57 5.30
N PHE A 178 7.94 -5.57 6.07
CA PHE A 178 8.94 -4.50 6.01
C PHE A 178 9.72 -4.50 4.70
N ALA A 179 10.13 -5.68 4.19
CA ALA A 179 10.80 -5.80 2.90
C ALA A 179 9.93 -5.24 1.77
N TYR A 180 8.66 -5.61 1.74
CA TYR A 180 7.68 -5.05 0.80
C TYR A 180 7.60 -3.52 0.94
N ARG A 181 7.44 -3.01 2.17
CA ARG A 181 7.32 -1.56 2.41
C ARG A 181 8.56 -0.78 1.99
N ILE A 182 9.75 -1.36 2.16
CA ILE A 182 11.02 -0.77 1.73
C ILE A 182 11.08 -0.67 0.21
N VAL A 183 10.75 -1.75 -0.51
CA VAL A 183 10.72 -1.76 -1.98
C VAL A 183 9.73 -0.72 -2.51
N ASN A 184 8.51 -0.70 -1.97
CA ASN A 184 7.48 0.27 -2.34
C ASN A 184 7.93 1.72 -2.05
N THR A 185 8.62 1.96 -0.92
CA THR A 185 9.18 3.28 -0.60
C THR A 185 10.29 3.66 -1.58
N ALA A 186 11.17 2.72 -1.95
CA ALA A 186 12.23 2.97 -2.93
C ALA A 186 11.65 3.31 -4.31
N ASP A 187 10.63 2.57 -4.79
CA ASP A 187 9.92 2.92 -6.03
C ASP A 187 9.29 4.32 -5.94
N SER A 188 8.62 4.60 -4.83
CA SER A 188 7.98 5.91 -4.62
C SER A 188 8.96 7.07 -4.64
N MET A 189 10.20 6.88 -4.18
CA MET A 189 11.23 7.93 -4.08
C MET A 189 12.09 8.07 -5.33
N VAL A 190 12.47 6.95 -5.96
CA VAL A 190 13.45 6.93 -7.05
C VAL A 190 13.01 6.18 -8.30
N GLY A 191 11.85 5.53 -8.32
CA GLY A 191 11.32 4.76 -9.44
C GLY A 191 10.89 5.57 -10.68
N TYR A 192 11.22 6.86 -10.72
CA TYR A 192 10.86 7.75 -11.84
C TYR A 192 11.74 7.49 -13.07
N LYS A 193 11.12 7.51 -14.26
CA LYS A 193 11.82 7.42 -15.55
C LYS A 193 12.47 8.75 -16.00
N THR A 194 12.87 9.60 -15.04
CA THR A 194 13.61 10.83 -15.33
C THR A 194 15.08 10.51 -15.56
N GLU A 195 15.81 11.39 -16.27
CA GLU A 195 17.27 11.26 -16.49
C GLU A 195 18.03 11.07 -15.17
N MET A 196 17.54 11.66 -14.09
CA MET A 196 18.17 11.56 -12.77
C MET A 196 18.04 10.17 -12.14
N PHE A 197 16.92 9.46 -12.34
CA PHE A 197 16.59 8.24 -11.60
C PHE A 197 16.43 6.99 -12.48
N LYS A 198 16.46 7.11 -13.82
CA LYS A 198 16.22 5.98 -14.72
C LYS A 198 17.13 4.77 -14.47
N ASN A 199 18.36 5.01 -14.03
CA ASN A 199 19.32 3.96 -13.71
C ASN A 199 19.23 3.53 -12.24
N LEU A 200 19.16 4.48 -11.31
CA LEU A 200 19.10 4.21 -9.87
C LEU A 200 17.78 3.57 -9.44
N GLY A 201 16.65 4.01 -10.03
CA GLY A 201 15.32 3.53 -9.66
C GLY A 201 14.91 2.23 -10.34
N TRP A 202 15.62 1.77 -11.40
CA TRP A 202 15.19 0.64 -12.21
C TRP A 202 14.93 -0.63 -11.42
N PHE A 203 15.81 -0.94 -10.45
CA PHE A 203 15.69 -2.17 -9.68
C PHE A 203 14.50 -2.11 -8.72
N GLY A 204 14.36 -1.01 -7.97
CA GLY A 204 13.22 -0.79 -7.06
C GLY A 204 11.88 -0.85 -7.79
N ALA A 205 11.76 -0.15 -8.93
CA ALA A 205 10.53 -0.16 -9.74
C ALA A 205 10.18 -1.56 -10.29
N ASN A 206 11.17 -2.33 -10.74
CA ASN A 206 10.92 -3.70 -11.20
C ASN A 206 10.54 -4.63 -10.05
N CYS A 207 11.21 -4.52 -8.90
CA CYS A 207 10.84 -5.29 -7.71
C CYS A 207 9.42 -4.95 -7.25
N ASP A 208 9.05 -3.67 -7.18
CA ASP A 208 7.71 -3.23 -6.83
C ASP A 208 6.65 -3.79 -7.80
N ASN A 209 6.92 -3.74 -9.10
CA ASN A 209 6.04 -4.32 -10.10
C ASN A 209 5.81 -5.84 -9.89
N VAL A 210 6.86 -6.58 -9.56
CA VAL A 210 6.76 -8.02 -9.28
C VAL A 210 6.01 -8.28 -7.98
N LEU A 211 6.36 -7.56 -6.92
CA LEU A 211 5.74 -7.73 -5.60
C LEU A 211 4.26 -7.34 -5.61
N ASN A 212 3.85 -6.35 -6.37
CA ASN A 212 2.45 -5.93 -6.49
C ASN A 212 1.61 -6.78 -7.45
N TYR A 213 2.22 -7.70 -8.20
CA TYR A 213 1.50 -8.45 -9.22
C TYR A 213 0.34 -9.27 -8.66
N ILE A 214 0.56 -10.07 -7.63
CA ILE A 214 -0.49 -10.88 -6.98
C ILE A 214 -1.38 -10.01 -6.08
N PRO A 215 -0.83 -9.19 -5.15
CA PRO A 215 -1.66 -8.38 -4.26
C PRO A 215 -2.67 -7.47 -4.98
N SER A 216 -2.28 -6.81 -6.08
CA SER A 216 -3.18 -5.91 -6.80
C SER A 216 -4.41 -6.61 -7.38
N ARG A 217 -4.25 -7.82 -7.89
CA ARG A 217 -5.34 -8.62 -8.46
C ARG A 217 -6.25 -9.16 -7.36
N LEU A 218 -5.67 -9.69 -6.29
CA LEU A 218 -6.44 -10.14 -5.12
C LEU A 218 -7.21 -8.98 -4.48
N THR A 219 -6.59 -7.81 -4.38
CA THR A 219 -7.25 -6.60 -3.88
C THR A 219 -8.44 -6.21 -4.74
N GLY A 220 -8.27 -6.17 -6.07
CA GLY A 220 -9.38 -5.88 -6.99
C GLY A 220 -10.53 -6.87 -6.86
N LEU A 221 -10.25 -8.17 -6.75
CA LEU A 221 -11.28 -9.20 -6.51
C LEU A 221 -11.95 -9.04 -5.14
N THR A 222 -11.18 -8.70 -4.11
CA THR A 222 -11.71 -8.43 -2.77
C THR A 222 -12.60 -7.17 -2.77
N MET A 223 -12.25 -6.14 -3.58
CA MET A 223 -13.10 -4.97 -3.79
C MET A 223 -14.42 -5.32 -4.46
N VAL A 224 -14.46 -6.29 -5.39
CA VAL A 224 -15.70 -6.80 -5.98
C VAL A 224 -16.61 -7.39 -4.89
N LEU A 225 -16.05 -8.19 -3.98
CA LEU A 225 -16.82 -8.74 -2.85
C LEU A 225 -17.26 -7.64 -1.88
N GLY A 226 -16.38 -6.69 -1.57
CA GLY A 226 -16.72 -5.52 -0.75
C GLY A 226 -17.82 -4.66 -1.38
N SER A 227 -17.81 -4.48 -2.70
CA SER A 227 -18.87 -3.79 -3.44
C SER A 227 -20.22 -4.50 -3.29
N MET A 228 -20.23 -5.83 -3.37
CA MET A 228 -21.44 -6.62 -3.17
C MET A 228 -21.99 -6.45 -1.75
N MET A 229 -21.14 -6.49 -0.73
CA MET A 229 -21.55 -6.32 0.67
C MET A 229 -22.09 -4.92 0.97
N LEU A 230 -21.58 -3.90 0.30
CA LEU A 230 -22.00 -2.50 0.47
C LEU A 230 -23.18 -2.11 -0.42
N GLY A 231 -23.74 -3.03 -1.21
CA GLY A 231 -24.85 -2.75 -2.11
C GLY A 231 -24.47 -1.91 -3.35
N HIS A 232 -23.18 -1.81 -3.68
CA HIS A 232 -22.72 -1.22 -4.95
C HIS A 232 -22.90 -2.21 -6.11
N ASP A 233 -22.77 -1.71 -7.34
CA ASP A 233 -22.83 -2.57 -8.53
C ASP A 233 -21.55 -3.41 -8.67
N TRP A 234 -21.51 -4.53 -7.97
CA TRP A 234 -20.41 -5.49 -8.01
C TRP A 234 -20.20 -6.13 -9.39
N ARG A 235 -21.25 -6.24 -10.21
CA ARG A 235 -21.16 -6.78 -11.56
C ARG A 235 -20.40 -5.81 -12.46
N ASN A 236 -20.74 -4.53 -12.39
CA ASN A 236 -20.00 -3.48 -13.08
C ASN A 236 -18.58 -3.36 -12.52
N CYS A 237 -18.38 -3.46 -11.19
CA CYS A 237 -17.07 -3.49 -10.56
C CYS A 237 -16.19 -4.58 -11.18
N TYR A 238 -16.67 -5.83 -11.27
CA TYR A 238 -15.94 -6.93 -11.87
C TYR A 238 -15.70 -6.75 -13.38
N ALA A 239 -16.71 -6.29 -14.11
CA ALA A 239 -16.60 -6.06 -15.56
C ALA A 239 -15.52 -5.00 -15.88
N ILE A 240 -15.51 -3.88 -15.14
CA ILE A 240 -14.53 -2.82 -15.32
C ILE A 240 -13.13 -3.26 -14.83
N PHE A 241 -13.03 -3.92 -13.68
CA PHE A 241 -11.78 -4.54 -13.21
C PHE A 241 -11.12 -5.38 -14.31
N LYS A 242 -11.89 -6.25 -14.98
CA LYS A 242 -11.39 -7.13 -16.03
C LYS A 242 -11.06 -6.39 -17.33
N ARG A 243 -11.88 -5.41 -17.72
CA ARG A 243 -11.74 -4.63 -18.96
C ARG A 243 -10.59 -3.62 -18.89
N ASP A 244 -10.47 -2.91 -17.76
CA ASP A 244 -9.64 -1.71 -17.67
C ASP A 244 -8.38 -1.89 -16.80
N GLY A 245 -8.26 -2.99 -16.06
CA GLY A 245 -7.16 -3.20 -15.13
C GLY A 245 -5.74 -3.16 -15.73
N LYS A 246 -5.61 -3.26 -17.05
CA LYS A 246 -4.33 -3.19 -17.78
C LYS A 246 -4.09 -1.85 -18.49
N LYS A 247 -4.95 -0.86 -18.31
CA LYS A 247 -4.89 0.41 -19.07
C LYS A 247 -3.96 1.46 -18.47
N THR A 248 -3.36 1.22 -17.33
CA THR A 248 -2.42 2.13 -16.68
C THR A 248 -0.97 1.83 -17.06
N ASP A 249 -0.09 2.83 -16.93
CA ASP A 249 1.36 2.67 -17.16
C ASP A 249 1.98 1.62 -16.21
N SER A 250 1.50 1.56 -14.96
CA SER A 250 1.84 0.49 -14.03
C SER A 250 1.04 -0.77 -14.36
N PRO A 251 1.67 -1.95 -14.41
CA PRO A 251 0.98 -3.21 -14.70
C PRO A 251 0.04 -3.65 -13.57
N ASN A 252 0.03 -2.95 -12.45
CA ASN A 252 -0.66 -3.31 -11.21
C ASN A 252 -1.71 -2.30 -10.76
N ALA A 253 -1.40 -1.00 -10.80
CA ALA A 253 -2.25 0.06 -10.26
C ALA A 253 -3.65 0.13 -10.91
N GLY A 254 -3.75 -0.24 -12.18
CA GLY A 254 -5.01 -0.24 -12.90
C GLY A 254 -6.08 -1.19 -12.35
N TYR A 255 -5.69 -2.31 -11.72
CA TYR A 255 -6.67 -3.29 -11.22
C TYR A 255 -7.52 -2.75 -10.06
N PRO A 256 -6.97 -2.24 -8.97
CA PRO A 256 -7.77 -1.65 -7.89
C PRO A 256 -8.48 -0.36 -8.35
N MET A 257 -7.85 0.47 -9.18
CA MET A 257 -8.49 1.68 -9.73
C MET A 257 -9.71 1.34 -10.59
N ALA A 258 -9.60 0.36 -11.47
CA ALA A 258 -10.71 -0.09 -12.33
C ALA A 258 -11.83 -0.70 -11.50
N ALA A 259 -11.51 -1.51 -10.48
CA ALA A 259 -12.49 -2.05 -9.56
C ALA A 259 -13.26 -0.93 -8.83
N LEU A 260 -12.55 0.06 -8.29
CA LEU A 260 -13.18 1.21 -7.63
C LEU A 260 -14.07 2.01 -8.60
N ALA A 261 -13.56 2.32 -9.79
CA ALA A 261 -14.32 3.04 -10.81
C ALA A 261 -15.62 2.31 -11.17
N GLY A 262 -15.54 0.99 -11.33
CA GLY A 262 -16.69 0.14 -11.62
C GLY A 262 -17.69 0.07 -10.48
N ALA A 263 -17.22 -0.07 -9.22
CA ALA A 263 -18.06 -0.11 -8.03
C ALA A 263 -18.87 1.18 -7.85
N LEU A 264 -18.23 2.32 -8.10
CA LEU A 264 -18.84 3.64 -7.95
C LEU A 264 -19.59 4.12 -9.20
N GLY A 265 -19.51 3.41 -10.33
CA GLY A 265 -20.10 3.81 -11.60
C GLY A 265 -19.51 5.09 -12.18
N THR A 266 -18.25 5.41 -11.85
CA THR A 266 -17.60 6.68 -12.23
C THR A 266 -16.48 6.44 -13.23
N LYS A 267 -16.03 7.52 -13.88
CA LYS A 267 -14.87 7.55 -14.76
C LYS A 267 -13.70 8.19 -14.03
N LEU A 268 -12.63 7.41 -13.77
CA LEU A 268 -11.35 7.94 -13.31
C LEU A 268 -10.49 8.29 -14.52
N GLU A 269 -9.88 9.47 -14.50
CA GLU A 269 -9.17 9.99 -15.65
C GLU A 269 -7.89 10.73 -15.25
N LYS A 270 -6.77 10.27 -15.81
CA LYS A 270 -5.52 11.01 -15.82
C LYS A 270 -5.30 11.51 -17.25
N ILE A 271 -5.42 12.83 -17.41
CA ILE A 271 -5.34 13.49 -18.72
C ILE A 271 -4.10 13.02 -19.47
N GLU A 272 -4.24 12.68 -20.76
CA GLU A 272 -3.19 12.18 -21.67
C GLU A 272 -2.56 10.81 -21.30
N HIS A 273 -3.01 10.15 -20.24
CA HIS A 273 -2.46 8.87 -19.82
C HIS A 273 -3.48 7.73 -19.92
N TYR A 274 -4.55 7.80 -19.13
CA TYR A 274 -5.55 6.73 -19.11
C TYR A 274 -6.93 7.20 -18.67
N SER A 275 -7.92 6.37 -19.00
CA SER A 275 -9.30 6.50 -18.56
C SER A 275 -9.85 5.15 -18.16
N LEU A 276 -10.37 5.03 -16.94
CA LEU A 276 -10.89 3.81 -16.35
C LEU A 276 -12.34 4.00 -15.92
N GLY A 277 -13.16 2.96 -16.07
CA GLY A 277 -14.56 2.99 -15.69
C GLY A 277 -15.50 3.48 -16.77
N THR A 278 -16.69 3.90 -16.35
CA THR A 278 -17.76 4.43 -17.19
C THR A 278 -18.25 5.76 -16.62
N ASN A 279 -18.68 6.66 -17.47
CA ASN A 279 -19.17 7.99 -17.04
C ASN A 279 -20.67 7.95 -16.71
N ASN A 280 -21.10 6.93 -15.94
CA ASN A 280 -22.52 6.76 -15.60
C ASN A 280 -22.95 7.71 -14.48
N GLN A 281 -22.02 8.11 -13.62
CA GLN A 281 -22.25 9.01 -12.49
C GLN A 281 -21.09 10.02 -12.37
N GLU A 282 -21.40 11.24 -11.98
CA GLU A 282 -20.38 12.23 -11.68
C GLU A 282 -19.61 11.89 -10.40
N ILE A 283 -18.33 12.30 -10.38
CA ILE A 283 -17.51 12.14 -9.17
C ILE A 283 -17.89 13.28 -8.20
N THR A 284 -18.51 12.87 -7.10
CA THR A 284 -18.93 13.78 -6.01
C THR A 284 -18.15 13.53 -4.75
N SER A 285 -18.21 14.45 -3.78
CA SER A 285 -17.66 14.22 -2.43
C SER A 285 -18.24 12.97 -1.75
N GLN A 286 -19.50 12.61 -2.07
CA GLN A 286 -20.12 11.40 -1.56
C GLN A 286 -19.44 10.14 -2.12
N LYS A 287 -19.04 10.12 -3.39
CA LYS A 287 -18.30 9.00 -4.00
C LYS A 287 -16.95 8.75 -3.34
N VAL A 288 -16.28 9.82 -2.90
CA VAL A 288 -15.02 9.66 -2.13
C VAL A 288 -15.28 9.04 -0.76
N LYS A 289 -16.38 9.40 -0.06
CA LYS A 289 -16.78 8.75 1.20
C LYS A 289 -17.13 7.28 1.00
N GLU A 290 -17.83 6.94 -0.07
CA GLU A 290 -18.12 5.55 -0.46
C GLU A 290 -16.83 4.78 -0.73
N ALA A 291 -15.85 5.38 -1.42
CA ALA A 291 -14.53 4.79 -1.66
C ALA A 291 -13.77 4.51 -0.36
N ILE A 292 -13.79 5.45 0.61
CA ILE A 292 -13.19 5.24 1.94
C ILE A 292 -13.85 4.06 2.66
N THR A 293 -15.18 3.94 2.57
CA THR A 293 -15.89 2.80 3.16
C THR A 293 -15.51 1.50 2.48
N LEU A 294 -15.48 1.48 1.14
CA LEU A 294 -15.06 0.31 0.37
C LEU A 294 -13.60 -0.08 0.67
N MET A 295 -12.69 0.88 0.83
CA MET A 295 -11.31 0.63 1.26
C MET A 295 -11.26 -0.12 2.60
N LYS A 296 -12.01 0.34 3.62
CA LYS A 296 -12.05 -0.31 4.94
C LYS A 296 -12.60 -1.72 4.88
N VAL A 297 -13.72 -1.91 4.15
CA VAL A 297 -14.32 -3.23 3.97
C VAL A 297 -13.38 -4.15 3.21
N THR A 298 -12.73 -3.65 2.14
CA THR A 298 -11.72 -4.41 1.40
C THR A 298 -10.56 -4.84 2.29
N SER A 299 -10.08 -3.96 3.17
CA SER A 299 -8.98 -4.28 4.10
C SER A 299 -9.35 -5.42 5.05
N LEU A 300 -10.55 -5.38 5.63
CA LEU A 300 -11.04 -6.44 6.51
C LEU A 300 -11.31 -7.76 5.78
N LEU A 301 -11.89 -7.69 4.58
CA LEU A 301 -12.11 -8.87 3.74
C LEU A 301 -10.78 -9.49 3.30
N PHE A 302 -9.80 -8.67 2.89
CA PHE A 302 -8.49 -9.16 2.50
C PHE A 302 -7.79 -9.88 3.66
N PHE A 303 -7.88 -9.34 4.87
CA PHE A 303 -7.40 -10.02 6.07
C PHE A 303 -8.10 -11.38 6.25
N GLY A 304 -9.44 -11.43 6.21
CA GLY A 304 -10.21 -12.66 6.46
C GLY A 304 -10.05 -13.73 5.38
N ILE A 305 -10.14 -13.35 4.10
CA ILE A 305 -10.23 -14.32 2.98
C ILE A 305 -8.92 -14.51 2.21
N VAL A 306 -7.91 -13.69 2.45
CA VAL A 306 -6.58 -13.83 1.82
C VAL A 306 -5.52 -14.11 2.87
N SER A 307 -5.33 -13.20 3.86
CA SER A 307 -4.22 -13.33 4.80
C SER A 307 -4.37 -14.54 5.73
N ILE A 308 -5.54 -14.78 6.31
CA ILE A 308 -5.77 -15.94 7.19
C ILE A 308 -5.54 -17.27 6.46
N PRO A 309 -6.13 -17.53 5.28
CA PRO A 309 -5.87 -18.77 4.53
C PRO A 309 -4.39 -18.97 4.18
N ILE A 310 -3.65 -17.90 3.83
CA ILE A 310 -2.22 -18.00 3.57
C ILE A 310 -1.46 -18.42 4.84
N ILE A 311 -1.73 -17.80 5.98
CA ILE A 311 -1.10 -18.16 7.27
C ILE A 311 -1.38 -19.61 7.61
N LEU A 312 -2.63 -20.07 7.47
CA LEU A 312 -3.00 -21.47 7.74
C LEU A 312 -2.27 -22.43 6.79
N PHE A 313 -2.20 -22.09 5.50
CA PHE A 313 -1.52 -22.92 4.50
C PHE A 313 -0.01 -23.03 4.74
N ILE A 314 0.67 -21.91 5.04
CA ILE A 314 2.10 -21.92 5.36
C ILE A 314 2.38 -22.76 6.60
N SER A 315 1.58 -22.61 7.64
CA SER A 315 1.75 -23.41 8.87
C SER A 315 1.50 -24.91 8.65
N LEU A 316 0.54 -25.26 7.79
CA LEU A 316 0.33 -26.67 7.40
C LEU A 316 1.56 -27.23 6.68
N LEU A 317 2.13 -26.45 5.75
CA LEU A 317 3.37 -26.85 5.06
C LEU A 317 4.53 -27.05 6.04
N GLU A 318 4.73 -26.12 6.98
CA GLU A 318 5.75 -26.24 8.01
C GLU A 318 5.57 -27.51 8.86
N SER A 319 4.34 -27.83 9.26
CA SER A 319 4.05 -29.03 10.05
C SER A 319 4.35 -30.33 9.30
N ILE A 320 4.13 -30.36 7.98
CA ILE A 320 4.42 -31.53 7.13
C ILE A 320 5.93 -31.68 6.88
N LEU A 321 6.67 -30.58 6.78
CA LEU A 321 8.11 -30.61 6.53
C LEU A 321 8.96 -30.96 7.78
N ILE A 322 8.39 -30.75 8.98
CA ILE A 322 9.06 -31.02 10.26
C ILE A 322 8.69 -32.44 10.79
N ALA A 323 7.57 -33.01 10.34
CA ALA A 323 7.14 -34.36 10.68
C ALA A 323 7.89 -35.42 9.86
#